data_bc0901aa0ab2663fc34605f5df7a99a9
#
_entry.id   bc0901aa0ab2663fc34605f5df7a99a9
#
_cell.length_a   1.000
_cell.length_b   1.000
_cell.length_c   1.000
_cell.angle_alpha   90.00
_cell.angle_beta   90.00
_cell.angle_gamma   90.00
#
_symmetry.space_group_name_H-M   'P 1'
#
loop_
_entity.id
_entity.type
_entity.pdbx_description
1 polymer ?
#
loop_
_entity_poly.entity_id
_entity_poly.type
_entity_poly.pdbx_seq_one_letter_code
_entity_poly.pdbx_strand_id
1 'polypeptide(L)'
;MSNRLFQGVIHQMKDAIDRTIGVVDETSVVIACSELGRIGEVNESITSDTLSATVPFVINGHTFKSFGSSTRSEYAVFVQGSDEIAQKYAQLLAVSLSSIKQYYDEKYDRSNFIKNVILDNILPGDIYLKARELRFNSDVTRVVMLIKITSKTDVSAFDVVQNLFPDKTKDFVININETDIALVKEIKPGISTKDLEKLAGSIVDTLSTEFYTHCVVGMGTTVTGIKDLAHSFKEAQVALEVGKVFDTERTIVSYDNLGIARLVYQLPTTLCEMFLKEVFKRGSIESLDQETLFTIQKFFENNLNVSETSRKLFVHRNTLVYRLEKIKKLTGLDLREFEDAIVFKVALMVKKYLTSAPTKY
;
A
#
# COMPACT_ATOMS: atom_id res chain seq x y z
N MET A 1 -16.58 10.22 10.40
CA MET A 1 -15.66 10.88 9.43
C MET A 1 -16.13 12.28 9.04
N SER A 2 -17.38 12.44 8.70
CA SER A 2 -17.98 13.75 8.33
C SER A 2 -17.80 14.87 9.37
N ASN A 3 -17.79 14.55 10.67
CA ASN A 3 -17.66 15.53 11.74
C ASN A 3 -16.33 16.31 11.68
N ARG A 4 -15.21 15.64 11.41
CA ARG A 4 -13.88 16.31 11.25
C ARG A 4 -13.83 17.20 10.02
N LEU A 5 -14.48 16.78 8.94
CA LEU A 5 -14.55 17.54 7.69
C LEU A 5 -15.32 18.84 7.92
N PHE A 6 -16.53 18.74 8.47
CA PHE A 6 -17.37 19.91 8.75
C PHE A 6 -16.73 20.85 9.76
N GLN A 7 -16.12 20.31 10.82
CA GLN A 7 -15.43 21.12 11.82
C GLN A 7 -14.26 21.91 11.22
N GLY A 8 -13.49 21.34 10.30
CA GLY A 8 -12.42 22.03 9.58
C GLY A 8 -12.93 23.22 8.78
N VAL A 9 -14.05 23.05 8.06
CA VAL A 9 -14.68 24.12 7.27
C VAL A 9 -15.27 25.21 8.16
N ILE A 10 -16.01 24.84 9.20
CA ILE A 10 -16.58 25.79 10.16
C ILE A 10 -15.49 26.61 10.85
N HIS A 11 -14.36 25.99 11.20
CA HIS A 11 -13.23 26.68 11.80
C HIS A 11 -12.61 27.72 10.85
N GLN A 12 -12.45 27.39 9.55
CA GLN A 12 -11.94 28.34 8.55
C GLN A 12 -12.91 29.49 8.29
N MET A 13 -14.22 29.24 8.34
CA MET A 13 -15.24 30.27 8.09
C MET A 13 -15.55 31.13 9.29
N LYS A 14 -15.10 30.74 10.49
CA LYS A 14 -15.32 31.49 11.75
C LYS A 14 -14.80 32.96 11.67
N ASP A 15 -13.63 33.13 11.02
CA ASP A 15 -13.01 34.46 10.94
C ASP A 15 -13.68 35.39 9.91
N ALA A 16 -14.48 34.80 9.00
CA ALA A 16 -15.23 35.54 7.99
C ALA A 16 -16.69 35.85 8.40
N ILE A 17 -17.21 35.18 9.41
CA ILE A 17 -18.61 35.28 9.86
C ILE A 17 -18.63 35.63 11.34
N ASP A 18 -19.02 36.88 11.66
CA ASP A 18 -19.09 37.43 13.02
C ASP A 18 -20.26 36.85 13.87
N ARG A 19 -20.60 35.59 13.64
CA ARG A 19 -21.73 34.91 14.32
C ARG A 19 -21.37 33.48 14.62
N THR A 20 -22.02 32.92 15.62
CA THR A 20 -21.90 31.47 15.88
C THR A 20 -22.49 30.68 14.72
N ILE A 21 -21.67 29.78 14.14
CA ILE A 21 -22.05 28.91 13.05
C ILE A 21 -21.75 27.46 13.42
N GLY A 22 -22.55 26.52 12.91
CA GLY A 22 -22.33 25.09 13.19
C GLY A 22 -23.17 24.20 12.30
N VAL A 23 -23.00 22.89 12.48
CA VAL A 23 -23.70 21.85 11.75
C VAL A 23 -24.33 20.87 12.74
N VAL A 24 -25.56 20.47 12.47
CA VAL A 24 -26.27 19.38 13.16
C VAL A 24 -26.53 18.23 12.23
N ASP A 25 -26.54 17.01 12.75
CA ASP A 25 -26.87 15.81 12.01
C ASP A 25 -28.35 15.45 12.07
N GLU A 26 -28.72 14.32 11.46
CA GLU A 26 -30.10 13.80 11.41
C GLU A 26 -30.67 13.44 12.81
N THR A 27 -29.81 13.29 13.81
CA THR A 27 -30.21 13.04 15.22
C THR A 27 -30.26 14.31 16.03
N SER A 28 -30.16 15.48 15.37
CA SER A 28 -30.22 16.82 16.00
C SER A 28 -29.03 17.14 16.91
N VAL A 29 -27.93 16.38 16.79
CA VAL A 29 -26.70 16.58 17.54
C VAL A 29 -25.81 17.59 16.82
N VAL A 30 -25.26 18.57 17.54
CA VAL A 30 -24.25 19.49 17.00
C VAL A 30 -22.95 18.73 16.77
N ILE A 31 -22.58 18.51 15.50
CA ILE A 31 -21.38 17.76 15.08
C ILE A 31 -20.18 18.64 14.73
N ALA A 32 -20.44 19.92 14.46
CA ALA A 32 -19.41 20.94 14.21
C ALA A 32 -19.93 22.32 14.67
N CYS A 33 -19.06 23.10 15.27
CA CYS A 33 -19.42 24.46 15.72
C CYS A 33 -18.21 25.37 15.83
N SER A 34 -18.39 26.67 15.54
CA SER A 34 -17.37 27.70 15.78
C SER A 34 -17.07 27.89 17.29
N GLU A 35 -18.03 27.55 18.15
CA GLU A 35 -17.88 27.43 19.59
C GLU A 35 -17.75 25.97 19.98
N LEU A 36 -16.52 25.52 20.28
CA LEU A 36 -16.20 24.10 20.50
C LEU A 36 -17.01 23.47 21.66
N GLY A 37 -17.39 24.26 22.68
CA GLY A 37 -18.16 23.78 23.81
C GLY A 37 -19.58 23.29 23.48
N ARG A 38 -20.09 23.67 22.31
CA ARG A 38 -21.43 23.27 21.84
C ARG A 38 -21.47 21.96 21.07
N ILE A 39 -20.32 21.42 20.74
CA ILE A 39 -20.24 20.11 20.03
C ILE A 39 -20.75 19.01 20.97
N GLY A 40 -21.71 18.22 20.48
CA GLY A 40 -22.40 17.20 21.26
C GLY A 40 -23.71 17.66 21.91
N GLU A 41 -24.07 18.97 21.87
CA GLU A 41 -25.38 19.44 22.32
C GLU A 41 -26.48 18.88 21.41
N VAL A 42 -27.60 18.47 22.00
CA VAL A 42 -28.80 18.03 21.30
C VAL A 42 -29.78 19.16 21.17
N ASN A 43 -30.22 19.47 19.97
CA ASN A 43 -31.27 20.48 19.75
C ASN A 43 -32.61 19.79 19.48
N GLU A 44 -33.37 19.50 20.55
CA GLU A 44 -34.64 18.78 20.48
C GLU A 44 -35.71 19.43 19.58
N SER A 45 -35.53 20.72 19.24
CA SER A 45 -36.45 21.45 18.37
C SER A 45 -36.29 21.15 16.89
N ILE A 46 -35.25 20.41 16.51
CA ILE A 46 -34.97 19.99 15.13
C ILE A 46 -35.52 18.58 14.95
N THR A 47 -36.47 18.41 14.03
CA THR A 47 -37.08 17.13 13.69
C THR A 47 -36.72 16.73 12.27
N SER A 48 -36.95 15.45 11.89
CA SER A 48 -36.76 14.98 10.54
C SER A 48 -37.54 15.77 9.48
N ASP A 49 -38.73 16.31 9.90
CA ASP A 49 -39.56 17.14 9.03
C ASP A 49 -38.93 18.51 8.78
N THR A 50 -38.32 19.11 9.80
CA THR A 50 -37.63 20.40 9.66
C THR A 50 -36.34 20.26 8.85
N LEU A 51 -35.63 19.11 8.93
CA LEU A 51 -34.47 18.81 8.08
C LEU A 51 -34.84 18.62 6.61
N SER A 52 -36.06 18.29 6.29
CA SER A 52 -36.57 18.18 4.93
C SER A 52 -36.91 19.51 4.27
N ALA A 53 -36.85 20.63 5.01
CA ALA A 53 -37.18 21.96 4.51
C ALA A 53 -36.20 22.42 3.39
N THR A 54 -36.77 22.84 2.28
CA THR A 54 -36.00 23.36 1.12
C THR A 54 -35.59 24.81 1.24
N VAL A 55 -36.24 25.55 2.17
CA VAL A 55 -35.95 26.95 2.46
C VAL A 55 -35.33 27.10 3.85
N PRO A 56 -34.58 28.20 4.13
CA PRO A 56 -34.10 28.46 5.49
C PRO A 56 -35.25 28.60 6.47
N PHE A 57 -35.08 28.09 7.68
CA PHE A 57 -36.05 28.19 8.77
C PHE A 57 -35.38 28.69 10.05
N VAL A 58 -36.16 29.28 10.97
CA VAL A 58 -35.64 29.85 12.20
C VAL A 58 -36.18 29.10 13.42
N ILE A 59 -35.26 28.66 14.28
CA ILE A 59 -35.58 28.03 15.59
C ILE A 59 -34.67 28.63 16.65
N ASN A 60 -35.24 29.04 17.76
CA ASN A 60 -34.52 29.52 18.96
C ASN A 60 -33.45 30.60 18.64
N GLY A 61 -33.78 31.56 17.78
CA GLY A 61 -32.85 32.65 17.41
C GLY A 61 -31.68 32.23 16.49
N HIS A 62 -31.74 31.05 15.89
CA HIS A 62 -30.80 30.59 14.90
C HIS A 62 -31.50 30.28 13.57
N THR A 63 -30.87 30.66 12.47
CA THR A 63 -31.34 30.33 11.13
C THR A 63 -30.67 29.04 10.68
N PHE A 64 -31.48 28.07 10.25
CA PHE A 64 -31.04 26.76 9.77
C PHE A 64 -31.27 26.66 8.27
N LYS A 65 -30.39 25.90 7.60
CA LYS A 65 -30.55 25.49 6.21
C LYS A 65 -30.08 24.04 6.05
N SER A 66 -30.98 23.20 5.61
CA SER A 66 -30.70 21.77 5.35
C SER A 66 -29.81 21.58 4.16
N PHE A 67 -28.94 20.56 4.20
CA PHE A 67 -28.11 20.09 3.10
C PHE A 67 -27.83 18.59 3.23
N GLY A 68 -27.38 17.95 2.15
CA GLY A 68 -27.11 16.50 2.13
C GLY A 68 -26.96 15.98 0.71
N SER A 69 -27.29 14.71 0.50
CA SER A 69 -27.33 14.11 -0.83
C SER A 69 -28.51 14.62 -1.65
N SER A 70 -28.51 14.40 -2.98
CA SER A 70 -29.58 14.81 -3.89
C SER A 70 -30.95 14.20 -3.53
N THR A 71 -30.98 13.12 -2.78
CA THR A 71 -32.20 12.37 -2.43
C THR A 71 -32.62 12.52 -0.98
N ARG A 72 -31.73 12.98 -0.06
CA ARG A 72 -32.03 13.11 1.36
C ARG A 72 -31.18 14.19 2.01
N SER A 73 -31.82 15.07 2.79
CA SER A 73 -31.12 16.02 3.67
C SER A 73 -30.74 15.31 4.95
N GLU A 74 -29.44 15.16 5.21
CA GLU A 74 -28.89 14.43 6.35
C GLU A 74 -28.34 15.38 7.42
N TYR A 75 -28.17 16.66 7.07
CA TYR A 75 -27.54 17.66 7.91
C TYR A 75 -28.26 19.01 7.78
N ALA A 76 -28.11 19.85 8.79
CA ALA A 76 -28.44 21.28 8.67
C ALA A 76 -27.30 22.13 9.20
N VAL A 77 -26.94 23.17 8.48
CA VAL A 77 -26.08 24.24 8.99
C VAL A 77 -26.94 25.25 9.74
N PHE A 78 -26.42 25.79 10.83
CA PHE A 78 -27.07 26.88 11.57
C PHE A 78 -26.16 28.10 11.69
N VAL A 79 -26.80 29.28 11.74
CA VAL A 79 -26.16 30.56 11.92
C VAL A 79 -26.96 31.32 12.98
N GLN A 80 -26.27 31.88 13.97
CA GLN A 80 -26.89 32.72 14.99
C GLN A 80 -27.55 33.96 14.37
N GLY A 81 -28.82 34.21 14.71
CA GLY A 81 -29.64 35.31 14.21
C GLY A 81 -30.82 34.83 13.36
N SER A 82 -31.80 35.72 13.17
CA SER A 82 -33.03 35.45 12.38
C SER A 82 -33.22 36.45 11.25
N ASP A 83 -32.23 37.33 11.03
CA ASP A 83 -32.24 38.37 10.02
C ASP A 83 -31.85 37.85 8.62
N GLU A 84 -31.99 38.71 7.61
CA GLU A 84 -31.67 38.40 6.21
C GLU A 84 -30.22 38.00 6.01
N ILE A 85 -29.30 38.56 6.81
CA ILE A 85 -27.86 38.24 6.74
C ILE A 85 -27.63 36.82 7.23
N ALA A 86 -28.25 36.38 8.34
CA ALA A 86 -28.18 35.02 8.83
C ALA A 86 -28.72 34.02 7.82
N GLN A 87 -29.79 34.35 7.10
CA GLN A 87 -30.38 33.51 6.05
C GLN A 87 -29.40 33.36 4.86
N LYS A 88 -28.77 34.47 4.42
CA LYS A 88 -27.78 34.44 3.33
C LYS A 88 -26.55 33.60 3.73
N TYR A 89 -26.04 33.77 4.95
CA TYR A 89 -24.91 32.96 5.42
C TYR A 89 -25.28 31.47 5.53
N ALA A 90 -26.45 31.13 6.05
CA ALA A 90 -26.88 29.73 6.13
C ALA A 90 -27.00 29.07 4.72
N GLN A 91 -27.50 29.83 3.73
CA GLN A 91 -27.55 29.34 2.34
C GLN A 91 -26.16 29.12 1.74
N LEU A 92 -25.24 30.08 1.89
CA LEU A 92 -23.88 29.97 1.38
C LEU A 92 -23.11 28.82 2.04
N LEU A 93 -23.23 28.68 3.35
CA LEU A 93 -22.63 27.58 4.12
C LEU A 93 -23.20 26.22 3.67
N ALA A 94 -24.52 26.11 3.51
CA ALA A 94 -25.15 24.88 3.07
C ALA A 94 -24.66 24.43 1.68
N VAL A 95 -24.53 25.37 0.72
CA VAL A 95 -23.97 25.06 -0.63
C VAL A 95 -22.51 24.64 -0.52
N SER A 96 -21.70 25.38 0.24
CA SER A 96 -20.27 25.08 0.41
C SER A 96 -20.05 23.70 1.06
N LEU A 97 -20.77 23.44 2.17
CA LEU A 97 -20.67 22.16 2.89
C LEU A 97 -21.20 20.99 2.08
N SER A 98 -22.28 21.18 1.30
CA SER A 98 -22.80 20.17 0.38
C SER A 98 -21.80 19.82 -0.69
N SER A 99 -21.17 20.81 -1.32
CA SER A 99 -20.15 20.60 -2.37
C SER A 99 -18.91 19.88 -1.81
N ILE A 100 -18.47 20.28 -0.62
CA ILE A 100 -17.32 19.65 0.04
C ILE A 100 -17.64 18.20 0.42
N LYS A 101 -18.85 17.94 0.96
CA LYS A 101 -19.31 16.58 1.28
C LYS A 101 -19.37 15.72 0.02
N GLN A 102 -19.98 16.21 -1.05
CA GLN A 102 -20.06 15.48 -2.32
C GLN A 102 -18.68 15.13 -2.87
N TYR A 103 -17.75 16.08 -2.88
CA TYR A 103 -16.37 15.84 -3.29
C TYR A 103 -15.68 14.77 -2.42
N TYR A 104 -15.94 14.80 -1.11
CA TYR A 104 -15.36 13.83 -0.18
C TYR A 104 -15.94 12.43 -0.37
N ASP A 105 -17.27 12.34 -0.56
CA ASP A 105 -17.96 11.08 -0.79
C ASP A 105 -17.50 10.44 -2.14
N GLU A 106 -17.44 11.21 -3.22
CA GLU A 106 -16.93 10.73 -4.51
C GLU A 106 -15.50 10.20 -4.41
N LYS A 107 -14.64 10.90 -3.64
CA LYS A 107 -13.26 10.47 -3.42
C LYS A 107 -13.17 9.19 -2.59
N TYR A 108 -13.98 9.09 -1.53
CA TYR A 108 -14.05 7.90 -0.68
C TYR A 108 -14.56 6.70 -1.48
N ASP A 109 -15.57 6.90 -2.31
CA ASP A 109 -16.12 5.87 -3.20
C ASP A 109 -15.10 5.38 -4.22
N ARG A 110 -14.30 6.26 -4.82
CA ARG A 110 -13.20 5.86 -5.73
C ARG A 110 -12.11 5.06 -5.01
N SER A 111 -11.68 5.51 -3.84
CA SER A 111 -10.66 4.80 -3.06
C SER A 111 -11.14 3.43 -2.61
N ASN A 112 -12.39 3.31 -2.14
CA ASN A 112 -13.01 2.05 -1.79
C ASN A 112 -13.19 1.13 -3.01
N PHE A 113 -13.60 1.70 -4.14
CA PHE A 113 -13.71 0.95 -5.38
C PHE A 113 -12.36 0.33 -5.76
N ILE A 114 -11.28 1.12 -5.80
CA ILE A 114 -9.94 0.61 -6.10
C ILE A 114 -9.48 -0.41 -5.06
N LYS A 115 -9.75 -0.18 -3.77
CA LYS A 115 -9.47 -1.17 -2.72
C LYS A 115 -10.14 -2.51 -3.01
N ASN A 116 -11.41 -2.50 -3.39
CA ASN A 116 -12.14 -3.72 -3.71
C ASN A 116 -11.65 -4.38 -5.01
N VAL A 117 -11.21 -3.59 -6.00
CA VAL A 117 -10.61 -4.12 -7.23
C VAL A 117 -9.29 -4.84 -6.93
N ILE A 118 -8.35 -4.21 -6.22
CA ILE A 118 -7.05 -4.83 -5.91
C ILE A 118 -7.16 -6.06 -5.02
N LEU A 119 -8.19 -6.10 -4.15
CA LEU A 119 -8.46 -7.25 -3.27
C LEU A 119 -9.31 -8.34 -3.94
N ASP A 120 -9.67 -8.19 -5.22
CA ASP A 120 -10.46 -9.15 -5.99
C ASP A 120 -11.90 -9.36 -5.42
N ASN A 121 -12.46 -8.31 -4.79
CA ASN A 121 -13.77 -8.34 -4.13
C ASN A 121 -14.92 -7.91 -5.05
N ILE A 122 -14.66 -7.59 -6.33
CA ILE A 122 -15.66 -7.19 -7.32
C ILE A 122 -15.62 -8.16 -8.47
N LEU A 123 -16.80 -8.59 -8.93
CA LEU A 123 -16.90 -9.44 -10.12
C LEU A 123 -16.33 -8.71 -11.36
N PRO A 124 -15.54 -9.39 -12.20
CA PRO A 124 -14.91 -8.76 -13.38
C PRO A 124 -15.87 -8.02 -14.31
N GLY A 125 -17.14 -8.50 -14.43
CA GLY A 125 -18.18 -7.86 -15.22
C GLY A 125 -18.65 -6.51 -14.67
N ASP A 126 -18.58 -6.32 -13.34
CA ASP A 126 -19.08 -5.12 -12.67
C ASP A 126 -18.02 -4.02 -12.58
N ILE A 127 -16.73 -4.38 -12.73
CA ILE A 127 -15.61 -3.43 -12.59
C ILE A 127 -15.76 -2.25 -13.57
N TYR A 128 -16.02 -2.52 -14.84
CA TYR A 128 -16.14 -1.46 -15.86
C TYR A 128 -17.39 -0.62 -15.70
N LEU A 129 -18.51 -1.23 -15.27
CA LEU A 129 -19.76 -0.49 -14.99
C LEU A 129 -19.52 0.50 -13.86
N LYS A 130 -18.95 0.03 -12.75
CA LYS A 130 -18.67 0.86 -11.57
C LYS A 130 -17.60 1.92 -11.84
N ALA A 131 -16.56 1.60 -12.62
CA ALA A 131 -15.56 2.56 -13.06
C ALA A 131 -16.20 3.72 -13.86
N ARG A 132 -17.18 3.43 -14.74
CA ARG A 132 -17.91 4.46 -15.49
C ARG A 132 -18.77 5.33 -14.58
N GLU A 133 -19.51 4.75 -13.64
CA GLU A 133 -20.30 5.48 -12.66
C GLU A 133 -19.43 6.46 -11.85
N LEU A 134 -18.27 6.01 -11.41
CA LEU A 134 -17.32 6.82 -10.65
C LEU A 134 -16.44 7.74 -11.53
N ARG A 135 -16.65 7.79 -12.84
CA ARG A 135 -15.85 8.54 -13.81
C ARG A 135 -14.36 8.23 -13.66
N PHE A 136 -14.04 6.95 -13.43
CA PHE A 136 -12.68 6.48 -13.28
C PHE A 136 -12.06 6.16 -14.64
N ASN A 137 -10.84 6.63 -14.89
CA ASN A 137 -10.17 6.32 -16.16
C ASN A 137 -9.61 4.86 -16.09
N SER A 138 -10.25 3.97 -16.87
CA SER A 138 -9.94 2.53 -16.86
C SER A 138 -8.73 2.16 -17.72
N ASP A 139 -8.41 2.97 -18.73
CA ASP A 139 -7.47 2.60 -19.80
C ASP A 139 -6.13 3.35 -19.69
N VAL A 140 -5.61 3.47 -18.47
CA VAL A 140 -4.29 4.06 -18.21
C VAL A 140 -3.37 3.05 -17.56
N THR A 141 -2.08 3.19 -17.86
CA THR A 141 -1.06 2.30 -17.27
C THR A 141 -0.85 2.61 -15.81
N ARG A 142 -0.90 1.57 -14.98
CA ARG A 142 -0.70 1.65 -13.52
C ARG A 142 0.23 0.55 -13.03
N VAL A 143 0.77 0.76 -11.85
CA VAL A 143 1.51 -0.25 -11.08
C VAL A 143 0.99 -0.25 -9.66
N VAL A 144 0.97 -1.42 -9.02
CA VAL A 144 0.70 -1.52 -7.59
C VAL A 144 2.01 -1.73 -6.84
N MET A 145 2.24 -0.87 -5.85
CA MET A 145 3.32 -0.99 -4.88
C MET A 145 2.72 -1.29 -3.52
N LEU A 146 3.17 -2.35 -2.87
CA LEU A 146 2.76 -2.70 -1.52
C LEU A 146 3.87 -2.32 -0.54
N ILE A 147 3.59 -1.37 0.34
CA ILE A 147 4.51 -0.83 1.32
C ILE A 147 4.19 -1.54 2.64
N LYS A 148 5.13 -2.31 3.15
CA LYS A 148 5.01 -3.01 4.43
C LYS A 148 5.84 -2.31 5.49
N ILE A 149 5.18 -1.82 6.52
CA ILE A 149 5.82 -1.19 7.67
C ILE A 149 6.36 -2.29 8.60
N THR A 150 7.62 -2.21 8.94
CA THR A 150 8.33 -3.23 9.75
C THR A 150 8.71 -2.74 11.15
N SER A 151 8.58 -1.44 11.41
CA SER A 151 8.81 -0.83 12.73
C SER A 151 7.52 -0.25 13.30
N LYS A 152 7.38 -0.25 14.63
CA LYS A 152 6.33 0.52 15.29
C LYS A 152 6.74 1.99 15.28
N THR A 153 5.80 2.86 14.93
CA THR A 153 6.00 4.31 14.90
C THR A 153 4.73 5.01 15.39
N ASP A 154 4.91 6.18 16.00
CA ASP A 154 3.80 7.04 16.43
C ASP A 154 3.23 7.88 15.28
N VAL A 155 3.93 7.92 14.14
CA VAL A 155 3.52 8.65 12.95
C VAL A 155 2.73 7.74 12.03
N SER A 156 1.64 8.27 11.48
CA SER A 156 0.84 7.56 10.47
C SER A 156 1.61 7.49 9.15
N ALA A 157 2.25 6.35 8.87
CA ALA A 157 2.93 6.11 7.59
C ALA A 157 1.97 6.27 6.39
N PHE A 158 0.68 5.97 6.59
CA PHE A 158 -0.35 6.20 5.58
C PHE A 158 -0.46 7.68 5.18
N ASP A 159 -0.49 8.60 6.17
CA ASP A 159 -0.61 10.03 5.90
C ASP A 159 0.65 10.56 5.21
N VAL A 160 1.84 10.06 5.59
CA VAL A 160 3.10 10.41 4.93
C VAL A 160 3.07 9.98 3.46
N VAL A 161 2.74 8.72 3.16
CA VAL A 161 2.65 8.24 1.78
C VAL A 161 1.57 9.00 1.00
N GLN A 162 0.43 9.30 1.63
CA GLN A 162 -0.64 10.07 0.99
C GLN A 162 -0.20 11.48 0.60
N ASN A 163 0.65 12.13 1.41
CA ASN A 163 1.19 13.47 1.13
C ASN A 163 2.25 13.46 0.02
N LEU A 164 3.00 12.36 -0.15
CA LEU A 164 3.92 12.18 -1.27
C LEU A 164 3.20 12.11 -2.63
N PHE A 165 1.95 11.66 -2.64
CA PHE A 165 1.13 11.53 -3.85
C PHE A 165 -0.15 12.39 -3.75
N PRO A 166 -0.03 13.72 -3.98
CA PRO A 166 -1.14 14.65 -3.76
C PRO A 166 -2.24 14.54 -4.82
N ASP A 167 -1.94 14.06 -6.03
CA ASP A 167 -2.92 13.90 -7.12
C ASP A 167 -3.81 12.67 -6.91
N LYS A 168 -4.82 12.84 -6.06
CA LYS A 168 -5.77 11.78 -5.65
C LYS A 168 -6.76 11.39 -6.76
N THR A 169 -6.67 11.97 -7.94
CA THR A 169 -7.43 11.56 -9.11
C THR A 169 -6.71 10.47 -9.92
N LYS A 170 -5.37 10.41 -9.80
CA LYS A 170 -4.50 9.48 -10.51
C LYS A 170 -3.93 8.41 -9.61
N ASP A 171 -3.52 8.82 -8.39
CA ASP A 171 -2.77 7.98 -7.46
C ASP A 171 -3.64 7.64 -6.23
N PHE A 172 -3.77 6.35 -5.92
CA PHE A 172 -4.60 5.88 -4.82
C PHE A 172 -3.72 5.23 -3.75
N VAL A 173 -3.63 5.90 -2.61
CA VAL A 173 -3.01 5.34 -1.40
C VAL A 173 -4.10 4.69 -0.57
N ILE A 174 -3.98 3.40 -0.31
CA ILE A 174 -5.03 2.57 0.28
C ILE A 174 -4.47 1.83 1.49
N ASN A 175 -5.11 2.00 2.62
CA ASN A 175 -4.77 1.22 3.81
C ASN A 175 -5.37 -0.19 3.68
N ILE A 176 -4.51 -1.20 3.61
CA ILE A 176 -4.91 -2.61 3.52
C ILE A 176 -5.17 -3.15 4.92
N ASN A 177 -4.22 -2.96 5.83
CA ASN A 177 -4.29 -3.32 7.24
C ASN A 177 -3.37 -2.38 8.06
N GLU A 178 -3.10 -2.70 9.32
CA GLU A 178 -2.29 -1.87 10.23
C GLU A 178 -0.84 -1.67 9.75
N THR A 179 -0.29 -2.60 9.01
CA THR A 179 1.11 -2.59 8.56
C THR A 179 1.31 -2.43 7.06
N ASP A 180 0.25 -2.65 6.26
CA ASP A 180 0.37 -2.74 4.82
C ASP A 180 -0.43 -1.62 4.13
N ILE A 181 0.27 -0.83 3.32
CA ILE A 181 -0.29 0.27 2.53
C ILE A 181 -0.08 -0.06 1.05
N ALA A 182 -1.15 -0.04 0.25
CA ALA A 182 -1.06 -0.18 -1.20
C ALA A 182 -1.07 1.20 -1.87
N LEU A 183 -0.12 1.44 -2.74
CA LEU A 183 -0.09 2.56 -3.67
C LEU A 183 -0.42 2.05 -5.07
N VAL A 184 -1.56 2.47 -5.61
CA VAL A 184 -1.91 2.28 -7.02
C VAL A 184 -1.50 3.55 -7.76
N LYS A 185 -0.38 3.49 -8.48
CA LYS A 185 0.26 4.64 -9.12
C LYS A 185 -0.02 4.65 -10.63
N GLU A 186 -0.56 5.75 -11.14
CA GLU A 186 -0.61 6.02 -12.58
C GLU A 186 0.79 6.36 -13.10
N ILE A 187 1.19 5.73 -14.19
CA ILE A 187 2.53 5.86 -14.78
C ILE A 187 2.45 6.08 -16.29
N LYS A 188 3.51 6.62 -16.86
CA LYS A 188 3.65 6.74 -18.30
C LYS A 188 3.88 5.35 -18.91
N PRO A 189 3.25 5.01 -20.06
CA PRO A 189 3.54 3.78 -20.78
C PRO A 189 5.03 3.66 -21.09
N GLY A 190 5.61 2.46 -20.91
CA GLY A 190 7.01 2.19 -21.20
C GLY A 190 8.02 2.67 -20.16
N ILE A 191 7.57 3.05 -18.96
CA ILE A 191 8.48 3.36 -17.84
C ILE A 191 9.36 2.14 -17.51
N SER A 192 10.64 2.37 -17.24
CA SER A 192 11.56 1.28 -16.90
C SER A 192 11.36 0.81 -15.44
N THR A 193 11.65 -0.47 -15.17
CA THR A 193 11.66 -1.01 -13.80
C THR A 193 12.61 -0.21 -12.90
N LYS A 194 13.74 0.27 -13.41
CA LYS A 194 14.68 1.12 -12.65
C LYS A 194 14.08 2.45 -12.21
N ASP A 195 13.22 3.06 -13.02
CA ASP A 195 12.56 4.32 -12.65
C ASP A 195 11.45 4.08 -11.63
N LEU A 196 10.79 2.93 -11.70
CA LEU A 196 9.84 2.49 -10.65
C LEU A 196 10.58 2.21 -9.34
N GLU A 197 11.76 1.57 -9.39
CA GLU A 197 12.61 1.36 -8.21
C GLU A 197 13.06 2.69 -7.58
N LYS A 198 13.40 3.71 -8.37
CA LYS A 198 13.71 5.06 -7.85
C LYS A 198 12.49 5.69 -7.15
N LEU A 199 11.30 5.52 -7.74
CA LEU A 199 10.07 6.00 -7.12
C LEU A 199 9.80 5.29 -5.78
N ALA A 200 9.95 3.96 -5.74
CA ALA A 200 9.85 3.20 -4.50
C ALA A 200 10.94 3.62 -3.49
N GLY A 201 12.15 3.93 -3.98
CA GLY A 201 13.26 4.47 -3.17
C GLY A 201 12.88 5.77 -2.47
N SER A 202 12.26 6.70 -3.18
CA SER A 202 11.83 7.97 -2.57
C SER A 202 10.83 7.76 -1.42
N ILE A 203 9.96 6.74 -1.51
CA ILE A 203 9.03 6.39 -0.41
C ILE A 203 9.81 5.85 0.80
N VAL A 204 10.72 4.89 0.56
CA VAL A 204 11.55 4.29 1.60
C VAL A 204 12.41 5.37 2.28
N ASP A 205 13.07 6.22 1.49
CA ASP A 205 13.94 7.28 1.99
C ASP A 205 13.16 8.28 2.84
N THR A 206 12.00 8.76 2.38
CA THR A 206 11.17 9.69 3.15
C THR A 206 10.71 9.06 4.47
N LEU A 207 10.18 7.83 4.44
CA LEU A 207 9.72 7.17 5.66
C LEU A 207 10.87 6.90 6.64
N SER A 208 12.06 6.52 6.16
CA SER A 208 13.20 6.18 7.02
C SER A 208 13.94 7.40 7.54
N THR A 209 14.18 8.43 6.70
CA THR A 209 15.01 9.59 7.09
C THR A 209 14.22 10.66 7.82
N GLU A 210 12.98 10.93 7.41
CA GLU A 210 12.18 12.00 8.02
C GLU A 210 11.32 11.50 9.18
N PHE A 211 10.88 10.23 9.14
CA PHE A 211 9.93 9.69 10.11
C PHE A 211 10.46 8.49 10.89
N TYR A 212 11.72 8.10 10.71
CA TYR A 212 12.36 6.95 11.39
C TYR A 212 11.55 5.66 11.29
N THR A 213 10.82 5.50 10.19
CA THR A 213 9.91 4.38 9.94
C THR A 213 10.53 3.43 8.93
N HIS A 214 10.84 2.22 9.35
CA HIS A 214 11.38 1.19 8.45
C HIS A 214 10.25 0.52 7.67
N CYS A 215 10.45 0.40 6.37
CA CYS A 215 9.50 -0.28 5.49
C CYS A 215 10.22 -1.07 4.39
N VAL A 216 9.49 -2.00 3.80
CA VAL A 216 9.88 -2.73 2.59
C VAL A 216 8.79 -2.53 1.54
N VAL A 217 9.19 -2.28 0.30
CA VAL A 217 8.27 -2.06 -0.83
C VAL A 217 8.34 -3.22 -1.81
N GLY A 218 7.22 -3.92 -1.98
CA GLY A 218 7.02 -4.88 -3.06
C GLY A 218 6.35 -4.21 -4.25
N MET A 219 6.86 -4.44 -5.46
CA MET A 219 6.29 -3.89 -6.69
C MET A 219 5.77 -5.01 -7.57
N GLY A 220 4.50 -4.89 -8.02
CA GLY A 220 3.94 -5.72 -9.08
C GLY A 220 4.38 -5.26 -10.47
N THR A 221 3.90 -5.96 -11.50
CA THR A 221 4.10 -5.55 -12.89
C THR A 221 3.15 -4.41 -13.27
N THR A 222 3.52 -3.67 -14.31
CA THR A 222 2.70 -2.61 -14.88
C THR A 222 1.52 -3.19 -15.65
N VAL A 223 0.34 -2.64 -15.44
CA VAL A 223 -0.91 -3.08 -16.09
C VAL A 223 -1.62 -1.92 -16.77
N THR A 224 -2.31 -2.20 -17.88
CA THR A 224 -3.02 -1.19 -18.67
C THR A 224 -4.52 -1.16 -18.42
N GLY A 225 -5.06 -2.20 -17.79
CA GLY A 225 -6.49 -2.32 -17.49
C GLY A 225 -6.77 -2.28 -16.00
N ILE A 226 -7.89 -1.65 -15.62
CA ILE A 226 -8.32 -1.60 -14.22
C ILE A 226 -8.56 -3.00 -13.62
N LYS A 227 -9.05 -3.95 -14.38
CA LYS A 227 -9.29 -5.34 -13.94
C LYS A 227 -7.99 -6.07 -13.56
N ASP A 228 -6.87 -5.65 -14.16
CA ASP A 228 -5.58 -6.31 -13.97
C ASP A 228 -4.83 -5.78 -12.72
N LEU A 229 -5.39 -4.76 -12.03
CA LEU A 229 -4.82 -4.23 -10.79
C LEU A 229 -4.73 -5.28 -9.67
N ALA A 230 -5.71 -6.19 -9.59
CA ALA A 230 -5.67 -7.31 -8.64
C ALA A 230 -4.45 -8.22 -8.90
N HIS A 231 -4.10 -8.44 -10.17
CA HIS A 231 -2.91 -9.22 -10.54
C HIS A 231 -1.63 -8.52 -10.08
N SER A 232 -1.48 -7.23 -10.43
CA SER A 232 -0.33 -6.42 -9.99
C SER A 232 -0.20 -6.37 -8.46
N PHE A 233 -1.31 -6.32 -7.72
CA PHE A 233 -1.30 -6.37 -6.26
C PHE A 233 -0.82 -7.73 -5.72
N LYS A 234 -1.33 -8.84 -6.25
CA LYS A 234 -0.89 -10.20 -5.91
C LYS A 234 0.60 -10.39 -6.19
N GLU A 235 1.09 -9.86 -7.29
CA GLU A 235 2.52 -9.86 -7.62
C GLU A 235 3.37 -9.06 -6.64
N ALA A 236 2.89 -7.88 -6.21
CA ALA A 236 3.56 -7.08 -5.18
C ALA A 236 3.63 -7.83 -3.82
N GLN A 237 2.57 -8.57 -3.47
CA GLN A 237 2.57 -9.43 -2.28
C GLN A 237 3.61 -10.55 -2.41
N VAL A 238 3.64 -11.25 -3.55
CA VAL A 238 4.64 -12.30 -3.83
C VAL A 238 6.05 -11.72 -3.78
N ALA A 239 6.28 -10.51 -4.31
CA ALA A 239 7.57 -9.84 -4.25
C ALA A 239 8.04 -9.64 -2.81
N LEU A 240 7.17 -9.18 -1.90
CA LEU A 240 7.49 -9.04 -0.48
C LEU A 240 7.82 -10.39 0.18
N GLU A 241 6.99 -11.40 -0.06
CA GLU A 241 7.18 -12.71 0.57
C GLU A 241 8.45 -13.43 0.06
N VAL A 242 8.72 -13.35 -1.25
CA VAL A 242 9.95 -13.89 -1.84
C VAL A 242 11.18 -13.10 -1.36
N GLY A 243 11.07 -11.78 -1.27
CA GLY A 243 12.11 -10.91 -0.73
C GLY A 243 12.52 -11.28 0.68
N LYS A 244 11.55 -11.53 1.58
CA LYS A 244 11.83 -11.99 2.95
C LYS A 244 12.66 -13.27 3.00
N VAL A 245 12.46 -14.19 2.05
CA VAL A 245 13.15 -15.47 2.02
C VAL A 245 14.52 -15.34 1.38
N PHE A 246 14.61 -14.70 0.21
CA PHE A 246 15.80 -14.78 -0.63
C PHE A 246 16.69 -13.54 -0.59
N ASP A 247 16.14 -12.37 -0.20
CA ASP A 247 16.81 -11.07 -0.34
C ASP A 247 16.52 -10.16 0.87
N THR A 248 16.82 -10.65 2.05
CA THR A 248 16.46 -10.05 3.35
C THR A 248 17.00 -8.64 3.58
N GLU A 249 18.02 -8.22 2.84
CA GLU A 249 18.65 -6.90 2.97
C GLU A 249 18.02 -5.84 2.05
N ARG A 250 17.25 -6.27 1.05
CA ARG A 250 16.61 -5.32 0.12
C ARG A 250 15.35 -4.73 0.70
N THR A 251 15.27 -3.41 0.64
CA THR A 251 14.08 -2.64 1.00
C THR A 251 13.09 -2.47 -0.15
N ILE A 252 13.52 -2.75 -1.39
CA ILE A 252 12.68 -2.67 -2.60
C ILE A 252 12.84 -3.96 -3.38
N VAL A 253 11.71 -4.63 -3.63
CA VAL A 253 11.66 -5.90 -4.34
C VAL A 253 10.65 -5.82 -5.48
N SER A 254 11.13 -5.92 -6.72
CA SER A 254 10.28 -5.97 -7.91
C SER A 254 9.97 -7.40 -8.30
N TYR A 255 8.70 -7.68 -8.61
CA TYR A 255 8.26 -8.99 -9.10
C TYR A 255 9.00 -9.42 -10.38
N ASP A 256 9.28 -8.48 -11.29
CA ASP A 256 10.04 -8.74 -12.53
C ASP A 256 11.46 -9.25 -12.27
N ASN A 257 12.05 -8.85 -11.14
CA ASN A 257 13.43 -9.16 -10.79
C ASN A 257 13.60 -10.41 -9.91
N LEU A 258 12.52 -11.11 -9.57
CA LEU A 258 12.57 -12.28 -8.68
C LEU A 258 13.26 -13.51 -9.32
N GLY A 259 13.21 -13.62 -10.64
CA GLY A 259 13.85 -14.74 -11.36
C GLY A 259 13.42 -16.12 -10.84
N ILE A 260 14.41 -16.99 -10.61
CA ILE A 260 14.19 -18.38 -10.13
C ILE A 260 13.56 -18.40 -8.73
N ALA A 261 13.79 -17.39 -7.89
CA ALA A 261 13.25 -17.34 -6.52
C ALA A 261 11.72 -17.44 -6.51
N ARG A 262 11.04 -16.82 -7.49
CA ARG A 262 9.61 -16.90 -7.68
C ARG A 262 9.11 -18.33 -7.94
N LEU A 263 9.83 -19.09 -8.76
CA LEU A 263 9.48 -20.47 -9.08
C LEU A 263 9.66 -21.35 -7.83
N VAL A 264 10.79 -21.24 -7.15
CA VAL A 264 11.08 -22.01 -5.94
C VAL A 264 10.04 -21.75 -4.85
N TYR A 265 9.63 -20.50 -4.66
CA TYR A 265 8.64 -20.10 -3.66
C TYR A 265 7.25 -20.74 -3.91
N GLN A 266 6.92 -21.03 -5.16
CA GLN A 266 5.63 -21.65 -5.54
C GLN A 266 5.64 -23.20 -5.48
N LEU A 267 6.80 -23.81 -5.29
CA LEU A 267 6.89 -25.27 -5.22
C LEU A 267 6.30 -25.80 -3.90
N PRO A 268 5.59 -26.94 -3.95
CA PRO A 268 5.20 -27.66 -2.74
C PRO A 268 6.43 -28.06 -1.90
N THR A 269 6.33 -27.90 -0.58
CA THR A 269 7.44 -28.25 0.34
C THR A 269 7.89 -29.70 0.21
N THR A 270 6.94 -30.62 0.00
CA THR A 270 7.23 -32.05 -0.26
C THR A 270 8.11 -32.26 -1.48
N LEU A 271 7.84 -31.54 -2.57
CA LEU A 271 8.69 -31.60 -3.78
C LEU A 271 10.09 -31.03 -3.51
N CYS A 272 10.15 -29.92 -2.76
CA CYS A 272 11.41 -29.33 -2.33
C CYS A 272 12.25 -30.29 -1.48
N GLU A 273 11.66 -31.01 -0.53
CA GLU A 273 12.35 -32.01 0.28
C GLU A 273 12.82 -33.21 -0.53
N MET A 274 12.00 -33.70 -1.47
CA MET A 274 12.39 -34.77 -2.38
C MET A 274 13.59 -34.36 -3.23
N PHE A 275 13.54 -33.17 -3.82
CA PHE A 275 14.62 -32.63 -4.63
C PHE A 275 15.95 -32.56 -3.85
N LEU A 276 15.92 -32.05 -2.60
CA LEU A 276 17.14 -32.00 -1.77
C LEU A 276 17.71 -33.39 -1.48
N LYS A 277 16.86 -34.38 -1.20
CA LYS A 277 17.28 -35.78 -0.99
C LYS A 277 17.91 -36.38 -2.25
N GLU A 278 17.39 -36.08 -3.43
CA GLU A 278 17.94 -36.56 -4.70
C GLU A 278 19.28 -35.89 -5.04
N VAL A 279 19.40 -34.58 -4.83
CA VAL A 279 20.63 -33.84 -5.15
C VAL A 279 21.75 -34.22 -4.19
N PHE A 280 21.50 -34.36 -2.90
CA PHE A 280 22.53 -34.62 -1.89
C PHE A 280 22.55 -36.07 -1.41
N LYS A 281 22.54 -37.05 -2.34
CA LYS A 281 22.61 -38.48 -2.03
C LYS A 281 23.85 -38.91 -1.25
N ARG A 282 24.98 -38.22 -1.43
CA ARG A 282 26.29 -38.55 -0.86
C ARG A 282 26.65 -37.78 0.41
N GLY A 283 25.89 -36.78 0.76
CA GLY A 283 26.15 -35.94 1.92
C GLY A 283 25.09 -34.86 2.08
N SER A 284 24.88 -34.39 3.30
CA SER A 284 23.92 -33.34 3.59
C SER A 284 24.54 -31.96 3.39
N ILE A 285 23.76 -31.03 2.89
CA ILE A 285 24.13 -29.61 2.82
C ILE A 285 24.38 -29.03 4.24
N GLU A 286 23.86 -29.68 5.28
CA GLU A 286 24.14 -29.37 6.69
C GLU A 286 25.58 -29.69 7.09
N SER A 287 26.29 -30.56 6.35
CA SER A 287 27.69 -30.86 6.58
C SER A 287 28.65 -29.77 6.11
N LEU A 288 28.15 -28.76 5.39
CA LEU A 288 28.95 -27.62 4.92
C LEU A 288 29.06 -26.57 6.02
N ASP A 289 30.28 -26.26 6.41
CA ASP A 289 30.56 -25.19 7.35
C ASP A 289 30.29 -23.79 6.75
N GLN A 290 30.18 -22.77 7.61
CA GLN A 290 29.88 -21.40 7.18
C GLN A 290 30.92 -20.84 6.20
N GLU A 291 32.20 -21.18 6.38
CA GLU A 291 33.26 -20.73 5.48
C GLU A 291 33.08 -21.32 4.06
N THR A 292 32.69 -22.58 3.99
CA THR A 292 32.37 -23.25 2.73
C THR A 292 31.16 -22.61 2.06
N LEU A 293 30.06 -22.36 2.81
CA LEU A 293 28.87 -21.68 2.28
C LEU A 293 29.19 -20.27 1.77
N PHE A 294 30.00 -19.51 2.52
CA PHE A 294 30.47 -18.20 2.08
C PHE A 294 31.32 -18.26 0.81
N THR A 295 32.19 -19.27 0.71
CA THR A 295 32.99 -19.51 -0.51
C THR A 295 32.10 -19.80 -1.71
N ILE A 296 31.07 -20.64 -1.55
CA ILE A 296 30.08 -20.95 -2.59
C ILE A 296 29.32 -19.70 -3.02
N GLN A 297 28.83 -18.93 -2.07
CA GLN A 297 28.12 -17.68 -2.36
C GLN A 297 29.01 -16.74 -3.19
N LYS A 298 30.25 -16.49 -2.77
CA LYS A 298 31.17 -15.63 -3.50
C LYS A 298 31.54 -16.19 -4.88
N PHE A 299 31.57 -17.50 -5.05
CA PHE A 299 31.82 -18.14 -6.32
C PHE A 299 30.67 -17.91 -7.31
N PHE A 300 29.42 -18.02 -6.86
CA PHE A 300 28.23 -17.68 -7.65
C PHE A 300 28.14 -16.17 -7.97
N GLU A 301 28.42 -15.30 -7.00
CA GLU A 301 28.42 -13.84 -7.21
C GLU A 301 29.45 -13.39 -8.26
N ASN A 302 30.55 -14.12 -8.41
CA ASN A 302 31.58 -13.86 -9.41
C ASN A 302 31.47 -14.74 -10.65
N ASN A 303 30.26 -15.18 -11.02
CA ASN A 303 29.94 -15.93 -12.24
C ASN A 303 30.83 -17.18 -12.46
N LEU A 304 31.09 -17.95 -11.41
CA LEU A 304 31.90 -19.15 -11.39
C LEU A 304 33.38 -18.90 -11.81
N ASN A 305 33.85 -17.66 -11.71
CA ASN A 305 35.23 -17.30 -12.07
C ASN A 305 36.18 -17.50 -10.89
N VAL A 306 36.99 -18.54 -10.96
CA VAL A 306 37.98 -18.93 -9.93
C VAL A 306 38.94 -17.77 -9.60
N SER A 307 39.45 -17.07 -10.61
CA SER A 307 40.46 -16.02 -10.40
C SER A 307 39.87 -14.78 -9.75
N GLU A 308 38.65 -14.38 -10.15
CA GLU A 308 37.93 -13.26 -9.56
C GLU A 308 37.51 -13.58 -8.12
N THR A 309 36.96 -14.76 -7.89
CA THR A 309 36.52 -15.21 -6.56
C THR A 309 37.69 -15.28 -5.58
N SER A 310 38.86 -15.81 -6.03
CA SER A 310 40.04 -15.89 -5.14
C SER A 310 40.52 -14.49 -4.71
N ARG A 311 40.49 -13.48 -5.61
CA ARG A 311 40.80 -12.09 -5.30
C ARG A 311 39.81 -11.51 -4.29
N LYS A 312 38.52 -11.74 -4.50
CA LYS A 312 37.45 -11.23 -3.60
C LYS A 312 37.45 -11.88 -2.21
N LEU A 313 37.89 -13.13 -2.13
CA LEU A 313 38.05 -13.86 -0.87
C LEU A 313 39.42 -13.62 -0.19
N PHE A 314 40.33 -12.88 -0.85
CA PHE A 314 41.70 -12.67 -0.39
C PHE A 314 42.46 -13.97 -0.13
N VAL A 315 42.26 -15.00 -0.97
CA VAL A 315 42.94 -16.28 -0.87
C VAL A 315 43.72 -16.58 -2.16
N HIS A 316 44.74 -17.44 -2.05
CA HIS A 316 45.46 -17.92 -3.24
C HIS A 316 44.52 -18.78 -4.11
N ARG A 317 44.69 -18.72 -5.44
CA ARG A 317 43.87 -19.47 -6.38
C ARG A 317 43.83 -20.99 -6.07
N ASN A 318 44.96 -21.56 -5.69
CA ASN A 318 45.03 -22.98 -5.36
C ASN A 318 44.21 -23.33 -4.10
N THR A 319 44.13 -22.41 -3.12
CA THR A 319 43.29 -22.58 -1.93
C THR A 319 41.82 -22.62 -2.32
N LEU A 320 41.38 -21.75 -3.22
CA LEU A 320 40.01 -21.80 -3.72
C LEU A 320 39.71 -23.08 -4.48
N VAL A 321 40.60 -23.51 -5.35
CA VAL A 321 40.46 -24.79 -6.07
C VAL A 321 40.36 -25.97 -5.10
N TYR A 322 41.20 -26.01 -4.06
CA TYR A 322 41.09 -27.01 -2.99
C TYR A 322 39.73 -26.99 -2.29
N ARG A 323 39.20 -25.80 -1.98
CA ARG A 323 37.86 -25.66 -1.37
C ARG A 323 36.77 -26.19 -2.31
N LEU A 324 36.81 -25.87 -3.59
CA LEU A 324 35.86 -26.38 -4.57
C LEU A 324 35.94 -27.91 -4.72
N GLU A 325 37.16 -28.51 -4.69
CA GLU A 325 37.35 -29.97 -4.67
C GLU A 325 36.75 -30.59 -3.38
N LYS A 326 36.90 -29.93 -2.21
CA LYS A 326 36.26 -30.36 -0.96
C LYS A 326 34.74 -30.37 -1.08
N ILE A 327 34.15 -29.32 -1.67
CA ILE A 327 32.71 -29.24 -1.93
C ILE A 327 32.24 -30.40 -2.81
N LYS A 328 32.97 -30.66 -3.94
CA LYS A 328 32.68 -31.77 -4.84
C LYS A 328 32.72 -33.12 -4.09
N LYS A 329 33.70 -33.34 -3.24
CA LYS A 329 33.81 -34.59 -2.47
C LYS A 329 32.64 -34.77 -1.49
N LEU A 330 32.19 -33.68 -0.84
CA LEU A 330 31.12 -33.71 0.14
C LEU A 330 29.73 -33.83 -0.47
N THR A 331 29.48 -33.18 -1.60
CA THR A 331 28.16 -33.07 -2.21
C THR A 331 27.98 -33.93 -3.46
N GLY A 332 29.06 -34.31 -4.11
CA GLY A 332 29.04 -34.98 -5.41
C GLY A 332 28.94 -34.04 -6.62
N LEU A 333 28.78 -32.72 -6.39
CA LEU A 333 28.59 -31.71 -7.44
C LEU A 333 29.86 -30.87 -7.61
N ASP A 334 30.32 -30.75 -8.85
CA ASP A 334 31.47 -29.90 -9.20
C ASP A 334 30.97 -28.50 -9.62
N LEU A 335 31.09 -27.53 -8.74
CA LEU A 335 30.61 -26.16 -9.00
C LEU A 335 31.31 -25.45 -10.18
N ARG A 336 32.36 -26.03 -10.73
CA ARG A 336 33.03 -25.54 -11.95
C ARG A 336 32.30 -25.99 -13.22
N GLU A 337 31.51 -27.05 -13.11
CA GLU A 337 30.64 -27.53 -14.18
C GLU A 337 29.31 -26.81 -14.13
N PHE A 338 28.86 -26.25 -15.26
CA PHE A 338 27.69 -25.38 -15.32
C PHE A 338 26.40 -26.05 -14.80
N GLU A 339 26.13 -27.27 -15.24
CA GLU A 339 24.93 -28.02 -14.83
C GLU A 339 24.93 -28.32 -13.32
N ASP A 340 26.06 -28.76 -12.77
CA ASP A 340 26.19 -29.01 -11.33
C ASP A 340 26.05 -27.73 -10.52
N ALA A 341 26.58 -26.62 -11.04
CA ALA A 341 26.46 -25.30 -10.38
C ALA A 341 25.01 -24.82 -10.36
N ILE A 342 24.22 -24.99 -11.42
CA ILE A 342 22.79 -24.69 -11.45
C ILE A 342 22.04 -25.54 -10.42
N VAL A 343 22.23 -26.87 -10.45
CA VAL A 343 21.57 -27.79 -9.52
C VAL A 343 21.87 -27.38 -8.06
N PHE A 344 23.14 -27.08 -7.78
CA PHE A 344 23.56 -26.66 -6.44
C PHE A 344 22.95 -25.31 -6.05
N LYS A 345 22.91 -24.32 -6.95
CA LYS A 345 22.30 -23.01 -6.73
C LYS A 345 20.82 -23.15 -6.38
N VAL A 346 20.08 -23.94 -7.16
CA VAL A 346 18.66 -24.21 -6.89
C VAL A 346 18.48 -24.92 -5.55
N ALA A 347 19.35 -25.91 -5.24
CA ALA A 347 19.27 -26.62 -3.97
C ALA A 347 19.51 -25.71 -2.74
N LEU A 348 20.44 -24.75 -2.85
CA LEU A 348 20.62 -23.71 -1.81
C LEU A 348 19.36 -22.86 -1.63
N MET A 349 18.73 -22.46 -2.73
CA MET A 349 17.48 -21.69 -2.69
C MET A 349 16.35 -22.48 -2.07
N VAL A 350 16.16 -23.73 -2.50
CA VAL A 350 15.16 -24.65 -1.94
C VAL A 350 15.37 -24.83 -0.43
N LYS A 351 16.60 -25.04 0.01
CA LYS A 351 16.94 -25.13 1.43
C LYS A 351 16.55 -23.85 2.18
N LYS A 352 16.94 -22.67 1.65
CA LYS A 352 16.62 -21.38 2.26
C LYS A 352 15.10 -21.19 2.37
N TYR A 353 14.35 -21.60 1.36
CA TYR A 353 12.90 -21.57 1.36
C TYR A 353 12.31 -22.45 2.48
N LEU A 354 12.72 -23.73 2.57
CA LEU A 354 12.24 -24.64 3.60
C LEU A 354 12.56 -24.20 5.02
N THR A 355 13.72 -23.57 5.25
CA THR A 355 14.10 -23.06 6.57
C THR A 355 13.41 -21.77 6.94
N SER A 356 12.96 -20.98 5.97
CA SER A 356 12.29 -19.67 6.18
C SER A 356 10.76 -19.75 6.11
N ALA A 357 10.21 -20.83 5.54
CA ALA A 357 8.77 -21.02 5.47
C ALA A 357 8.24 -21.31 6.88
N PRO A 358 7.34 -20.49 7.45
CA PRO A 358 6.52 -20.96 8.55
C PRO A 358 5.78 -22.17 8.03
N THR A 359 5.75 -23.25 8.81
CA THR A 359 5.01 -24.49 8.51
C THR A 359 3.63 -24.11 7.97
N LYS A 360 3.46 -24.19 6.65
CA LYS A 360 2.13 -24.04 6.04
C LYS A 360 1.39 -25.32 6.39
N TYR A 361 0.60 -25.27 7.44
CA TYR A 361 -0.42 -26.29 7.75
C TYR A 361 -1.63 -26.10 6.84
#